data_56b855c9463ec7fbe8279c8b8d790425
#
_entry.id   56b855c9463ec7fbe8279c8b8d790425
#
_cell.length_a   1.000
_cell.length_b   1.000
_cell.length_c   1.000
_cell.angle_alpha   90.00
_cell.angle_beta   90.00
_cell.angle_gamma   90.00
#
_symmetry.space_group_name_H-M   'P 1'
#
loop_
_entity.id
_entity.type
_entity.pdbx_description
1 polymer ?
#
loop_
_entity_poly.entity_id
_entity_poly.type
_entity_poly.pdbx_seq_one_letter_code
_entity_poly.pdbx_strand_id
1 'polypeptide(L)'
;SVLGLSGYTYVHATASQKVEDFIKSHVKAFEFYEGVPKILVPDNLKSAIISNNKKGIVFNDNYAELSRHYNFAIEPARVRKPQDKAKAEQGVQGIQRWILAVFRNKTFFNVDEINEAISPLLDIYNNKIIKRIGKSRTDLFEENEKKFLEVLPVNRFIYKELKIASVNIDYHVELNRSFYSVPFKY
;
A
#
# COMPACT_ATOMS: atom_id res chain seq x y z
N SER A 1 -6.28 -2.59 -0.63
CA SER A 1 -5.90 -3.66 0.32
C SER A 1 -7.13 -4.25 1.00
N VAL A 2 -7.04 -5.49 1.47
CA VAL A 2 -8.14 -6.22 2.10
C VAL A 2 -7.56 -7.03 3.27
N LEU A 3 -8.18 -6.95 4.44
CA LEU A 3 -7.81 -7.77 5.60
C LEU A 3 -8.33 -9.20 5.44
N GLY A 4 -7.57 -10.17 5.92
CA GLY A 4 -7.75 -11.59 5.58
C GLY A 4 -8.96 -12.26 6.22
N LEU A 5 -9.36 -11.88 7.42
CA LEU A 5 -10.45 -12.51 8.17
C LEU A 5 -11.77 -11.78 7.94
N SER A 6 -11.84 -10.50 8.21
CA SER A 6 -13.05 -9.67 8.09
C SER A 6 -13.41 -9.34 6.64
N GLY A 7 -12.41 -9.31 5.76
CA GLY A 7 -12.55 -8.71 4.43
C GLY A 7 -12.70 -7.19 4.49
N TYR A 8 -12.33 -6.54 5.62
CA TYR A 8 -12.33 -5.09 5.74
C TYR A 8 -11.40 -4.48 4.71
N THR A 9 -11.92 -3.59 3.90
CA THR A 9 -11.29 -3.20 2.64
C THR A 9 -10.94 -1.72 2.65
N TYR A 10 -9.75 -1.39 2.17
CA TYR A 10 -9.30 -0.04 1.86
C TYR A 10 -8.97 0.09 0.37
N VAL A 11 -9.40 1.19 -0.22
CA VAL A 11 -9.16 1.54 -1.64
C VAL A 11 -8.58 2.94 -1.72
N HIS A 12 -7.56 3.09 -2.54
CA HIS A 12 -6.92 4.36 -2.81
C HIS A 12 -6.50 4.41 -4.28
N ALA A 13 -6.87 5.49 -4.96
CA ALA A 13 -6.42 5.77 -6.31
C ALA A 13 -5.04 6.45 -6.28
N THR A 14 -4.19 6.11 -7.24
CA THR A 14 -2.86 6.69 -7.41
C THR A 14 -2.66 7.15 -8.84
N ALA A 15 -1.80 8.13 -9.05
CA ALA A 15 -1.48 8.64 -10.38
C ALA A 15 -0.62 7.68 -11.21
N SER A 16 0.14 6.79 -10.55
CA SER A 16 1.03 5.85 -11.21
C SER A 16 1.14 4.53 -10.45
N GLN A 17 1.80 3.55 -11.08
CA GLN A 17 2.17 2.27 -10.46
C GLN A 17 3.62 2.25 -9.96
N LYS A 18 4.25 3.40 -9.77
CA LYS A 18 5.62 3.50 -9.26
C LYS A 18 5.69 3.06 -7.80
N VAL A 19 6.90 2.69 -7.37
CA VAL A 19 7.18 2.25 -5.98
C VAL A 19 6.76 3.31 -4.96
N GLU A 20 6.98 4.58 -5.27
CA GLU A 20 6.57 5.69 -4.41
C GLU A 20 5.07 5.70 -4.13
N ASP A 21 4.24 5.62 -5.19
CA ASP A 21 2.77 5.60 -5.06
C ASP A 21 2.27 4.34 -4.37
N PHE A 22 2.94 3.21 -4.63
CA PHE A 22 2.66 1.94 -3.97
C PHE A 22 2.93 2.03 -2.46
N ILE A 23 4.06 2.60 -2.05
CA ILE A 23 4.43 2.84 -0.65
C ILE A 23 3.43 3.81 0.01
N LYS A 24 3.12 4.95 -0.64
CA LYS A 24 2.13 5.91 -0.13
C LYS A 24 0.76 5.28 0.10
N SER A 25 0.35 4.37 -0.78
CA SER A 25 -0.92 3.64 -0.64
C SER A 25 -0.92 2.71 0.57
N HIS A 26 0.21 2.06 0.90
CA HIS A 26 0.33 1.23 2.10
C HIS A 26 0.27 2.07 3.38
N VAL A 27 0.99 3.19 3.41
CA VAL A 27 0.95 4.12 4.56
C VAL A 27 -0.48 4.58 4.84
N LYS A 28 -1.20 5.01 3.80
CA LYS A 28 -2.62 5.41 3.93
C LYS A 28 -3.53 4.25 4.35
N ALA A 29 -3.24 3.02 3.91
CA ALA A 29 -3.99 1.84 4.32
C ALA A 29 -3.79 1.55 5.82
N PHE A 30 -2.56 1.66 6.32
CA PHE A 30 -2.27 1.48 7.75
C PHE A 30 -2.94 2.54 8.61
N GLU A 31 -2.95 3.80 8.15
CA GLU A 31 -3.67 4.89 8.79
C GLU A 31 -5.19 4.61 8.84
N PHE A 32 -5.78 4.13 7.75
CA PHE A 32 -7.18 3.76 7.67
C PHE A 32 -7.55 2.60 8.60
N TYR A 33 -6.67 1.60 8.75
CA TYR A 33 -6.86 0.48 9.67
C TYR A 33 -6.55 0.83 11.12
N GLU A 34 -6.01 2.02 11.38
CA GLU A 34 -5.51 2.44 12.70
C GLU A 34 -4.48 1.47 13.27
N GLY A 35 -3.72 0.81 12.40
CA GLY A 35 -2.72 -0.17 12.78
C GLY A 35 -2.08 -0.90 11.61
N VAL A 36 -1.09 -1.72 11.91
CA VAL A 36 -0.28 -2.41 10.90
C VAL A 36 -0.50 -3.92 10.98
N PRO A 37 -0.88 -4.59 9.88
CA PRO A 37 -0.96 -6.05 9.85
C PRO A 37 0.44 -6.66 9.95
N LYS A 38 0.60 -7.75 10.71
CA LYS A 38 1.89 -8.44 10.89
C LYS A 38 2.47 -9.01 9.60
N ILE A 39 1.60 -9.40 8.67
CA ILE A 39 2.00 -9.99 7.39
C ILE A 39 1.27 -9.26 6.27
N LEU A 40 2.02 -8.88 5.24
CA LEU A 40 1.50 -8.25 4.05
C LEU A 40 1.83 -9.09 2.83
N VAL A 41 0.80 -9.41 2.04
CA VAL A 41 0.91 -10.22 0.82
C VAL A 41 0.65 -9.31 -0.39
N PRO A 42 1.70 -8.74 -1.01
CA PRO A 42 1.53 -7.88 -2.16
C PRO A 42 1.15 -8.69 -3.41
N ASP A 43 0.15 -8.22 -4.16
CA ASP A 43 -0.24 -8.84 -5.43
C ASP A 43 0.68 -8.39 -6.58
N ASN A 44 1.09 -7.13 -6.58
CA ASN A 44 1.99 -6.59 -7.60
C ASN A 44 3.45 -6.72 -7.17
N LEU A 45 4.04 -7.85 -7.50
CA LEU A 45 5.44 -8.15 -7.19
C LEU A 45 6.43 -7.22 -7.89
N LYS A 46 6.09 -6.63 -9.05
CA LYS A 46 7.01 -5.79 -9.83
C LYS A 46 7.42 -4.49 -9.13
N SER A 47 6.53 -3.89 -8.33
CA SER A 47 6.85 -2.68 -7.56
C SER A 47 7.56 -2.99 -6.25
N ALA A 48 7.36 -4.19 -5.70
CA ALA A 48 7.92 -4.60 -4.41
C ALA A 48 9.20 -5.44 -4.54
N ILE A 49 9.38 -6.16 -5.66
CA ILE A 49 10.45 -7.15 -5.88
C ILE A 49 11.31 -6.75 -7.06
N ILE A 50 12.63 -6.69 -6.83
CA ILE A 50 13.64 -6.47 -7.87
C ILE A 50 13.93 -7.79 -8.61
N SER A 51 14.09 -8.89 -7.88
CA SER A 51 14.33 -10.21 -8.47
C SER A 51 13.76 -11.32 -7.60
N ASN A 52 13.30 -12.39 -8.29
CA ASN A 52 12.83 -13.61 -7.66
C ASN A 52 13.54 -14.77 -8.35
N ASN A 53 14.57 -15.32 -7.73
CA ASN A 53 15.39 -16.39 -8.29
C ASN A 53 15.59 -17.50 -7.25
N LYS A 54 16.27 -18.58 -7.64
CA LYS A 54 16.57 -19.73 -6.75
C LYS A 54 17.38 -19.36 -5.50
N LYS A 55 18.03 -18.19 -5.47
CA LYS A 55 18.81 -17.70 -4.31
C LYS A 55 17.97 -16.90 -3.32
N GLY A 56 16.72 -16.59 -3.66
CA GLY A 56 15.80 -15.85 -2.82
C GLY A 56 15.09 -14.70 -3.54
N ILE A 57 14.30 -13.97 -2.76
CA ILE A 57 13.55 -12.81 -3.22
C ILE A 57 14.28 -11.56 -2.77
N VAL A 58 14.59 -10.68 -3.72
CA VAL A 58 15.20 -9.37 -3.44
C VAL A 58 14.10 -8.32 -3.56
N PHE A 59 13.77 -7.72 -2.45
CA PHE A 59 12.80 -6.63 -2.40
C PHE A 59 13.44 -5.31 -2.83
N ASN A 60 12.61 -4.39 -3.32
CA ASN A 60 13.03 -3.01 -3.50
C ASN A 60 13.44 -2.41 -2.13
N ASP A 61 14.57 -1.71 -2.07
CA ASP A 61 15.16 -1.23 -0.82
C ASP A 61 14.18 -0.33 -0.04
N ASN A 62 13.47 0.56 -0.73
CA ASN A 62 12.47 1.43 -0.11
C ASN A 62 11.28 0.65 0.45
N TYR A 63 10.87 -0.44 -0.22
CA TYR A 63 9.79 -1.29 0.27
C TYR A 63 10.24 -2.14 1.48
N ALA A 64 11.49 -2.60 1.46
CA ALA A 64 12.10 -3.27 2.62
C ALA A 64 12.28 -2.29 3.80
N GLU A 65 12.58 -1.02 3.54
CA GLU A 65 12.64 0.01 4.57
C GLU A 65 11.27 0.31 5.16
N LEU A 66 10.21 0.38 4.33
CA LEU A 66 8.82 0.48 4.79
C LEU A 66 8.45 -0.67 5.73
N SER A 67 8.79 -1.91 5.35
CA SER A 67 8.55 -3.10 6.15
C SER A 67 9.23 -3.02 7.52
N ARG A 68 10.48 -2.58 7.56
CA ARG A 68 11.23 -2.38 8.82
C ARG A 68 10.65 -1.26 9.67
N HIS A 69 10.25 -0.14 9.04
CA HIS A 69 9.68 1.01 9.75
C HIS A 69 8.36 0.68 10.45
N TYR A 70 7.48 -0.06 9.77
CA TYR A 70 6.17 -0.47 10.28
C TYR A 70 6.16 -1.86 10.93
N ASN A 71 7.30 -2.55 10.97
CA ASN A 71 7.47 -3.87 11.58
C ASN A 71 6.51 -4.95 11.06
N PHE A 72 6.34 -5.04 9.73
CA PHE A 72 5.56 -6.10 9.11
C PHE A 72 6.42 -7.02 8.25
N ALA A 73 6.03 -8.28 8.15
CA ALA A 73 6.66 -9.24 7.25
C ALA A 73 6.04 -9.15 5.84
N ILE A 74 6.90 -9.19 4.81
CA ILE A 74 6.45 -9.27 3.43
C ILE A 74 6.44 -10.74 3.02
N GLU A 75 5.27 -11.30 2.78
CA GLU A 75 5.12 -12.67 2.29
C GLU A 75 4.65 -12.65 0.82
N PRO A 76 5.49 -13.01 -0.14
CA PRO A 76 5.06 -13.06 -1.53
C PRO A 76 4.00 -14.15 -1.72
N ALA A 77 2.95 -13.84 -2.47
CA ALA A 77 1.90 -14.79 -2.77
C ALA A 77 2.50 -16.08 -3.38
N ARG A 78 2.21 -17.21 -2.76
CA ARG A 78 2.75 -18.52 -3.20
C ARG A 78 2.25 -18.85 -4.61
N VAL A 79 3.17 -19.10 -5.53
CA VAL A 79 2.92 -19.32 -6.98
C VAL A 79 1.94 -20.48 -7.26
N ARG A 80 1.63 -21.35 -6.29
CA ARG A 80 0.83 -22.57 -6.51
C ARG A 80 -0.33 -22.78 -5.51
N LYS A 81 -0.76 -21.76 -4.76
CA LYS A 81 -1.94 -21.86 -3.88
C LYS A 81 -2.98 -20.78 -4.22
N PRO A 82 -3.84 -21.02 -5.23
CA PRO A 82 -4.87 -20.05 -5.64
C PRO A 82 -5.85 -19.69 -4.52
N GLN A 83 -6.03 -20.56 -3.53
CA GLN A 83 -7.00 -20.35 -2.45
C GLN A 83 -6.60 -19.23 -1.48
N ASP A 84 -5.30 -19.01 -1.26
CA ASP A 84 -4.79 -17.92 -0.40
C ASP A 84 -5.08 -16.55 -1.03
N LYS A 85 -5.11 -16.51 -2.38
CA LYS A 85 -5.38 -15.33 -3.19
C LYS A 85 -6.87 -15.07 -3.44
N ALA A 86 -7.66 -16.13 -3.51
CA ALA A 86 -9.06 -16.06 -3.98
C ALA A 86 -9.92 -15.11 -3.15
N LYS A 87 -9.76 -15.06 -1.83
CA LYS A 87 -10.52 -14.16 -0.95
C LYS A 87 -10.16 -12.69 -1.17
N ALA A 88 -8.86 -12.40 -1.27
CA ALA A 88 -8.38 -11.04 -1.52
C ALA A 88 -8.77 -10.58 -2.92
N GLU A 89 -8.59 -11.43 -3.94
CA GLU A 89 -8.98 -11.13 -5.33
C GLU A 89 -10.49 -10.90 -5.47
N GLN A 90 -11.32 -11.73 -4.84
CA GLN A 90 -12.78 -11.55 -4.85
C GLN A 90 -13.20 -10.25 -4.15
N GLY A 91 -12.58 -9.91 -3.02
CA GLY A 91 -12.83 -8.65 -2.31
C GLY A 91 -12.44 -7.44 -3.15
N VAL A 92 -11.24 -7.46 -3.74
CA VAL A 92 -10.75 -6.38 -4.61
C VAL A 92 -11.61 -6.25 -5.86
N GLN A 93 -11.93 -7.34 -6.55
CA GLN A 93 -12.78 -7.29 -7.74
C GLN A 93 -14.20 -6.79 -7.43
N GLY A 94 -14.77 -7.20 -6.30
CA GLY A 94 -16.11 -6.80 -5.89
C GLY A 94 -16.22 -5.30 -5.66
N ILE A 95 -15.29 -4.73 -4.87
CA ILE A 95 -15.30 -3.30 -4.59
C ILE A 95 -14.90 -2.47 -5.82
N GLN A 96 -13.93 -2.95 -6.61
CA GLN A 96 -13.50 -2.27 -7.82
C GLN A 96 -14.65 -2.14 -8.82
N ARG A 97 -15.38 -3.23 -9.08
CA ARG A 97 -16.56 -3.22 -9.96
C ARG A 97 -17.62 -2.26 -9.44
N TRP A 98 -17.85 -2.24 -8.14
CA TRP A 98 -18.86 -1.38 -7.55
C TRP A 98 -18.48 0.10 -7.62
N ILE A 99 -17.25 0.48 -7.28
CA ILE A 99 -16.75 1.85 -7.39
C ILE A 99 -16.76 2.32 -8.85
N LEU A 100 -16.25 1.50 -9.78
CA LEU A 100 -16.23 1.85 -11.20
C LEU A 100 -17.64 1.99 -11.77
N ALA A 101 -18.61 1.20 -11.30
CA ALA A 101 -20.02 1.35 -11.70
C ALA A 101 -20.60 2.70 -11.27
N VAL A 102 -20.30 3.13 -10.02
CA VAL A 102 -20.75 4.45 -9.51
C VAL A 102 -20.06 5.61 -10.24
N PHE A 103 -18.80 5.43 -10.64
CA PHE A 103 -18.01 6.47 -11.30
C PHE A 103 -18.19 6.52 -12.81
N ARG A 104 -18.95 5.58 -13.40
CA ARG A 104 -19.08 5.44 -14.85
C ARG A 104 -19.41 6.72 -15.62
N ASN A 105 -20.19 7.60 -15.02
CA ASN A 105 -20.63 8.86 -15.63
C ASN A 105 -20.10 10.10 -14.88
N LYS A 106 -19.03 9.93 -14.08
CA LYS A 106 -18.40 11.02 -13.36
C LYS A 106 -17.07 11.38 -14.02
N THR A 107 -16.76 12.66 -14.05
CA THR A 107 -15.47 13.18 -14.50
C THR A 107 -14.73 13.71 -13.28
N PHE A 108 -13.47 13.38 -13.15
CA PHE A 108 -12.58 13.84 -12.10
C PHE A 108 -11.38 14.54 -12.74
N PHE A 109 -10.93 15.63 -12.15
CA PHE A 109 -9.82 16.43 -12.67
C PHE A 109 -8.48 16.08 -12.02
N ASN A 110 -8.51 15.46 -10.85
CA ASN A 110 -7.30 15.02 -10.14
C ASN A 110 -7.56 13.76 -9.29
N VAL A 111 -6.49 13.18 -8.78
CA VAL A 111 -6.55 11.94 -7.99
C VAL A 111 -7.18 12.17 -6.61
N ASP A 112 -7.04 13.36 -6.05
CA ASP A 112 -7.59 13.67 -4.72
C ASP A 112 -9.11 13.69 -4.76
N GLU A 113 -9.72 14.29 -5.80
CA GLU A 113 -11.17 14.23 -6.04
C GLU A 113 -11.69 12.79 -6.13
N ILE A 114 -10.93 11.90 -6.79
CA ILE A 114 -11.28 10.48 -6.87
C ILE A 114 -11.27 9.86 -5.47
N ASN A 115 -10.24 10.12 -4.67
CA ASN A 115 -10.10 9.56 -3.34
C ASN A 115 -11.17 10.10 -2.37
N GLU A 116 -11.52 11.37 -2.46
CA GLU A 116 -12.64 11.95 -1.71
C GLU A 116 -13.97 11.28 -2.08
N ALA A 117 -14.20 11.02 -3.38
CA ALA A 117 -15.40 10.33 -3.83
C ALA A 117 -15.42 8.83 -3.47
N ILE A 118 -14.26 8.18 -3.30
CA ILE A 118 -14.15 6.78 -2.86
C ILE A 118 -14.55 6.64 -1.39
N SER A 119 -14.18 7.58 -0.53
CA SER A 119 -14.35 7.46 0.93
C SER A 119 -15.78 7.08 1.36
N PRO A 120 -16.85 7.82 0.99
CA PRO A 120 -18.20 7.44 1.39
C PRO A 120 -18.67 6.10 0.81
N LEU A 121 -18.18 5.73 -0.38
CA LEU A 121 -18.49 4.44 -0.98
C LEU A 121 -17.84 3.30 -0.21
N LEU A 122 -16.63 3.52 0.26
CA LEU A 122 -15.89 2.56 1.08
C LEU A 122 -16.58 2.30 2.41
N ASP A 123 -17.09 3.35 3.05
CA ASP A 123 -17.88 3.25 4.29
C ASP A 123 -19.14 2.40 4.07
N ILE A 124 -19.91 2.70 3.02
CA ILE A 124 -21.09 1.91 2.66
C ILE A 124 -20.71 0.44 2.40
N TYR A 125 -19.62 0.19 1.69
CA TYR A 125 -19.17 -1.18 1.37
C TYR A 125 -18.77 -1.97 2.63
N ASN A 126 -18.01 -1.35 3.52
CA ASN A 126 -17.53 -2.00 4.74
C ASN A 126 -18.66 -2.21 5.77
N ASN A 127 -19.63 -1.30 5.84
CA ASN A 127 -20.77 -1.40 6.74
C ASN A 127 -21.93 -2.25 6.20
N LYS A 128 -21.84 -2.70 4.95
CA LYS A 128 -22.87 -3.56 4.36
C LYS A 128 -22.89 -4.94 5.05
N ILE A 129 -24.06 -5.32 5.55
CA ILE A 129 -24.27 -6.63 6.19
C ILE A 129 -24.07 -7.76 5.17
N ILE A 130 -23.22 -8.70 5.52
CA ILE A 130 -23.00 -9.95 4.77
C ILE A 130 -24.09 -10.93 5.17
N LYS A 131 -25.08 -11.15 4.30
CA LYS A 131 -26.29 -11.96 4.60
C LYS A 131 -26.00 -13.32 5.23
N ARG A 132 -24.93 -14.00 4.79
CA ARG A 132 -24.55 -15.33 5.30
C ARG A 132 -24.06 -15.31 6.75
N ILE A 133 -23.49 -14.17 7.20
CA ILE A 133 -22.82 -14.05 8.51
C ILE A 133 -23.67 -13.21 9.46
N GLY A 134 -24.55 -12.36 8.94
CA GLY A 134 -25.36 -11.43 9.72
C GLY A 134 -24.59 -10.22 10.28
N LYS A 135 -23.33 -10.03 9.88
CA LYS A 135 -22.45 -8.96 10.33
C LYS A 135 -21.84 -8.21 9.14
N SER A 136 -21.44 -6.97 9.36
CA SER A 136 -20.68 -6.19 8.40
C SER A 136 -19.18 -6.53 8.45
N ARG A 137 -18.40 -6.03 7.46
CA ARG A 137 -16.94 -6.13 7.50
C ARG A 137 -16.33 -5.31 8.63
N THR A 138 -16.93 -4.17 8.92
CA THR A 138 -16.55 -3.32 10.05
C THR A 138 -16.73 -4.06 11.37
N ASP A 139 -17.89 -4.69 11.61
CA ASP A 139 -18.13 -5.46 12.84
C ASP A 139 -17.11 -6.59 13.00
N LEU A 140 -16.87 -7.35 11.90
CA LEU A 140 -15.88 -8.43 11.93
C LEU A 140 -14.47 -7.95 12.19
N PHE A 141 -14.10 -6.79 11.65
CA PHE A 141 -12.80 -6.16 11.88
C PHE A 141 -12.62 -5.75 13.34
N GLU A 142 -13.55 -4.97 13.88
CA GLU A 142 -13.50 -4.48 15.26
C GLU A 142 -13.46 -5.62 16.28
N GLU A 143 -14.28 -6.67 16.08
CA GLU A 143 -14.36 -7.79 17.00
C GLU A 143 -13.14 -8.71 16.93
N ASN A 144 -12.61 -8.97 15.72
CA ASN A 144 -11.70 -10.09 15.51
C ASN A 144 -10.31 -9.73 15.04
N GLU A 145 -10.09 -8.63 14.31
CA GLU A 145 -8.80 -8.33 13.70
C GLU A 145 -8.09 -7.12 14.32
N LYS A 146 -8.80 -6.06 14.66
CA LYS A 146 -8.22 -4.80 15.14
C LYS A 146 -7.22 -4.99 16.29
N LYS A 147 -7.54 -5.86 17.24
CA LYS A 147 -6.68 -6.18 18.41
C LYS A 147 -5.36 -6.87 18.07
N PHE A 148 -5.21 -7.39 16.86
CA PHE A 148 -3.98 -8.07 16.39
C PHE A 148 -3.10 -7.19 15.51
N LEU A 149 -3.58 -5.98 15.16
CA LEU A 149 -2.75 -5.01 14.47
C LEU A 149 -1.68 -4.44 15.39
N GLU A 150 -0.49 -4.25 14.87
CA GLU A 150 0.57 -3.53 15.57
C GLU A 150 0.26 -2.02 15.62
N VAL A 151 0.71 -1.36 16.67
CA VAL A 151 0.51 0.08 16.86
C VAL A 151 1.25 0.85 15.77
N LEU A 152 0.62 1.89 15.24
CA LEU A 152 1.27 2.79 14.30
C LEU A 152 2.48 3.48 14.92
N PRO A 153 3.63 3.57 14.24
CA PRO A 153 4.76 4.34 14.72
C PRO A 153 4.40 5.82 14.81
N VAL A 154 5.02 6.53 15.76
CA VAL A 154 4.80 7.97 15.98
C VAL A 154 5.10 8.78 14.72
N ASN A 155 6.17 8.40 14.01
CA ASN A 155 6.58 9.07 12.79
C ASN A 155 6.03 8.32 11.58
N ARG A 156 5.37 9.05 10.68
CA ARG A 156 4.95 8.54 9.39
C ARG A 156 6.15 8.21 8.52
N PHE A 157 6.13 7.09 7.80
CA PHE A 157 7.14 6.79 6.79
C PHE A 157 7.09 7.81 5.65
N ILE A 158 8.26 8.35 5.30
CA ILE A 158 8.43 9.25 4.17
C ILE A 158 9.30 8.56 3.15
N TYR A 159 8.78 8.39 1.93
CA TYR A 159 9.55 7.86 0.81
C TYR A 159 10.74 8.77 0.51
N LYS A 160 11.92 8.17 0.37
CA LYS A 160 13.16 8.88 0.02
C LYS A 160 13.84 8.17 -1.15
N GLU A 161 14.26 8.91 -2.13
CA GLU A 161 15.10 8.41 -3.20
C GLU A 161 16.57 8.71 -2.86
N LEU A 162 17.35 7.65 -2.64
CA LEU A 162 18.79 7.78 -2.43
C LEU A 162 19.50 7.71 -3.79
N LYS A 163 20.31 8.72 -4.08
CA LYS A 163 21.19 8.75 -5.24
C LYS A 163 22.61 8.94 -4.78
N ILE A 164 23.50 8.10 -5.27
CA ILE A 164 24.95 8.28 -5.09
C ILE A 164 25.43 9.17 -6.24
N ALA A 165 26.05 10.27 -5.89
CA ALA A 165 26.65 11.19 -6.84
C ALA A 165 28.11 11.42 -6.51
N SER A 166 28.97 11.58 -7.53
CA SER A 166 30.34 11.99 -7.35
C SER A 166 30.43 13.51 -7.17
N VAL A 167 31.22 13.95 -6.23
CA VAL A 167 31.50 15.38 -6.03
C VAL A 167 32.48 15.84 -7.12
N ASN A 168 32.11 16.86 -7.84
CA ASN A 168 32.99 17.50 -8.83
C ASN A 168 34.10 18.32 -8.14
N ILE A 169 35.15 18.70 -8.92
CA ILE A 169 36.31 19.48 -8.43
C ILE A 169 35.89 20.83 -7.84
N ASP A 170 34.76 21.36 -8.29
CA ASP A 170 34.17 22.63 -7.82
C ASP A 170 33.26 22.47 -6.58
N TYR A 171 33.35 21.32 -5.91
CA TYR A 171 32.55 20.98 -4.72
C TYR A 171 31.03 21.00 -4.94
N HIS A 172 30.57 20.66 -6.17
CA HIS A 172 29.17 20.49 -6.46
C HIS A 172 28.83 19.03 -6.81
N VAL A 173 27.62 18.63 -6.48
CA VAL A 173 26.99 17.41 -6.98
C VAL A 173 25.84 17.79 -7.90
N GLU A 174 25.68 17.07 -9.01
CA GLU A 174 24.56 17.25 -9.92
C GLU A 174 23.43 16.28 -9.56
N LEU A 175 22.23 16.82 -9.36
CA LEU A 175 21.01 16.06 -9.18
C LEU A 175 19.91 16.64 -10.07
N ASN A 176 19.41 15.83 -11.00
CA ASN A 176 18.33 16.23 -11.92
C ASN A 176 18.61 17.56 -12.67
N ARG A 177 19.82 17.75 -13.16
CA ARG A 177 20.32 18.98 -13.83
C ARG A 177 20.38 20.22 -12.93
N SER A 178 20.34 20.03 -11.63
CA SER A 178 20.56 21.08 -10.64
C SER A 178 21.83 20.78 -9.87
N PHE A 179 22.60 21.84 -9.57
CA PHE A 179 23.88 21.74 -8.86
C PHE A 179 23.69 22.15 -7.41
N TYR A 180 24.19 21.32 -6.51
CA TYR A 180 24.15 21.54 -5.07
C TYR A 180 25.56 21.57 -4.52
N SER A 181 25.90 22.63 -3.81
CA SER A 181 27.21 22.73 -3.15
C SER A 181 27.28 21.74 -1.98
N VAL A 182 28.46 21.12 -1.84
CA VAL A 182 28.76 20.24 -0.70
C VAL A 182 29.96 20.81 0.06
N PRO A 183 30.04 20.58 1.39
CA PRO A 183 31.19 21.01 2.15
C PRO A 183 32.48 20.39 1.61
N PHE A 184 33.55 21.18 1.54
CA PHE A 184 34.86 20.75 0.98
C PHE A 184 35.51 19.57 1.75
N LYS A 185 34.98 19.19 2.89
CA LYS A 185 35.45 18.06 3.72
C LYS A 185 34.95 16.67 3.29
N TYR A 186 34.17 16.61 2.21
CA TYR A 186 33.59 15.35 1.70
C TYR A 186 34.06 15.06 0.29
#